data_f4fe64e07bbc8261dfb1dde995ad3b15
#
_entry.id   f4fe64e07bbc8261dfb1dde995ad3b15
#
_cell.length_a   1.000
_cell.length_b   1.000
_cell.length_c   1.000
_cell.angle_alpha   90.00
_cell.angle_beta   90.00
_cell.angle_gamma   90.00
#
_symmetry.space_group_name_H-M   'P 1'
#
loop_
_entity.id
_entity.type
_entity.pdbx_description
1 polymer ?
#
loop_
_entity_poly.entity_id
_entity_poly.type
_entity_poly.pdbx_seq_one_letter_code
_entity_poly.pdbx_strand_id
1 'polypeptide(L)'
;MGGLEGVKVLDLTSMVSGPVAAMMLADQGARVIKVEPTSGELMRHIGNKLNGVAPAFFSCNRGKESIALDLKSEEGKAILLKLVAEADVFIQNFRPGAIERMGFGQEALSKINEKLIYVSISGFGDKGPYAQKRVYDPVIQALSGATDIQADRASGRPGMFRIIIADKVTSLTAAQAVSTALYAREKSGEGQHIRLSMLDTMLAFFWPEGMAGLTYAEDEFDVNKLQGTQDLIYATKDRYITAGAVSDSEWQGMCRALKREDLIDDERFNNAHGRVVNAQERKSITAEEIKQW
;
A
#
# COMPACT_ATOMS: atom_id res chain seq x y z
N MET A 1 -26.52 -6.28 0.05
CA MET A 1 -25.98 -6.50 1.40
C MET A 1 -24.47 -6.54 1.30
N GLY A 2 -23.78 -5.64 1.98
CA GLY A 2 -22.31 -5.63 2.00
C GLY A 2 -21.78 -6.72 2.93
N GLY A 3 -20.59 -7.26 2.65
CA GLY A 3 -19.99 -8.32 3.47
C GLY A 3 -19.70 -7.91 4.92
N LEU A 4 -19.64 -6.60 5.20
CA LEU A 4 -19.41 -6.03 6.54
C LEU A 4 -20.65 -5.29 7.09
N GLU A 5 -21.84 -5.61 6.58
CA GLU A 5 -23.08 -5.01 7.12
C GLU A 5 -23.24 -5.34 8.60
N GLY A 6 -23.56 -4.32 9.41
CA GLY A 6 -23.64 -4.43 10.88
C GLY A 6 -22.32 -4.16 11.61
N VAL A 7 -21.17 -4.17 10.95
CA VAL A 7 -19.88 -3.84 11.56
C VAL A 7 -19.76 -2.33 11.78
N LYS A 8 -19.38 -1.91 13.00
CA LYS A 8 -19.17 -0.51 13.40
C LYS A 8 -17.67 -0.22 13.52
N VAL A 9 -17.17 0.76 12.77
CA VAL A 9 -15.75 1.16 12.73
C VAL A 9 -15.61 2.59 13.26
N LEU A 10 -14.73 2.80 14.21
CA LEU A 10 -14.26 4.12 14.64
C LEU A 10 -12.94 4.45 13.97
N ASP A 11 -12.94 5.47 13.15
CA ASP A 11 -11.79 5.95 12.39
C ASP A 11 -11.23 7.24 13.01
N LEU A 12 -10.13 7.11 13.76
CA LEU A 12 -9.38 8.23 14.33
C LEU A 12 -8.14 8.57 13.50
N THR A 13 -8.09 8.11 12.27
CA THR A 13 -6.91 8.29 11.42
C THR A 13 -6.92 9.63 10.69
N SER A 14 -5.76 10.01 10.17
CA SER A 14 -5.59 11.20 9.36
C SER A 14 -4.75 10.89 8.11
N MET A 15 -4.74 11.81 7.16
CA MET A 15 -4.03 11.71 5.88
C MET A 15 -4.62 10.64 4.95
N VAL A 16 -3.89 9.53 4.69
CA VAL A 16 -4.25 8.58 3.64
C VAL A 16 -4.34 7.13 4.13
N SER A 17 -3.27 6.59 4.71
CA SER A 17 -3.17 5.13 4.98
C SER A 17 -4.35 4.59 5.82
N GLY A 18 -4.64 5.24 6.93
CA GLY A 18 -5.77 4.87 7.77
C GLY A 18 -7.13 5.25 7.18
N PRO A 19 -7.33 6.49 6.72
CA PRO A 19 -8.60 6.89 6.13
C PRO A 19 -9.02 6.02 4.94
N VAL A 20 -8.11 5.67 4.04
CA VAL A 20 -8.43 4.80 2.90
C VAL A 20 -8.77 3.37 3.35
N ALA A 21 -8.07 2.85 4.38
CA ALA A 21 -8.42 1.54 4.96
C ALA A 21 -9.86 1.54 5.51
N ALA A 22 -10.21 2.54 6.31
CA ALA A 22 -11.55 2.70 6.87
C ALA A 22 -12.62 2.92 5.78
N MET A 23 -12.27 3.66 4.71
CA MET A 23 -13.14 3.84 3.54
C MET A 23 -13.42 2.50 2.82
N MET A 24 -12.40 1.65 2.65
CA MET A 24 -12.59 0.32 2.05
C MET A 24 -13.54 -0.54 2.87
N LEU A 25 -13.52 -0.44 4.19
CA LEU A 25 -14.48 -1.12 5.05
C LEU A 25 -15.90 -0.54 4.87
N ALA A 26 -16.03 0.78 4.72
CA ALA A 26 -17.31 1.42 4.40
C ALA A 26 -17.86 0.96 3.04
N ASP A 27 -17.02 0.88 2.01
CA ASP A 27 -17.39 0.36 0.68
C ASP A 27 -17.89 -1.09 0.75
N GLN A 28 -17.48 -1.86 1.77
CA GLN A 28 -17.90 -3.24 2.01
C GLN A 28 -19.14 -3.34 2.92
N GLY A 29 -19.71 -2.22 3.32
CA GLY A 29 -20.98 -2.16 4.08
C GLY A 29 -20.83 -1.86 5.57
N ALA A 30 -19.61 -1.67 6.10
CA ALA A 30 -19.43 -1.26 7.50
C ALA A 30 -19.93 0.17 7.72
N ARG A 31 -20.53 0.42 8.89
CA ARG A 31 -20.81 1.78 9.37
C ARG A 31 -19.53 2.38 9.92
N VAL A 32 -18.95 3.36 9.25
CA VAL A 32 -17.73 4.02 9.67
C VAL A 32 -18.00 5.42 10.21
N ILE A 33 -17.59 5.66 11.45
CA ILE A 33 -17.65 6.98 12.09
C ILE A 33 -16.23 7.52 12.18
N LYS A 34 -15.96 8.58 11.41
CA LYS A 34 -14.71 9.32 11.49
C LYS A 34 -14.75 10.30 12.65
N VAL A 35 -13.83 10.14 13.59
CA VAL A 35 -13.65 11.05 14.73
C VAL A 35 -12.54 12.04 14.40
N GLU A 36 -12.88 13.32 14.38
CA GLU A 36 -11.97 14.40 13.99
C GLU A 36 -11.80 15.41 15.14
N PRO A 37 -10.67 16.15 15.18
CA PRO A 37 -10.60 17.35 16.02
C PRO A 37 -11.62 18.39 15.55
N THR A 38 -12.00 19.31 16.43
CA THR A 38 -12.98 20.37 16.09
C THR A 38 -12.56 21.26 14.92
N SER A 39 -11.25 21.31 14.62
CA SER A 39 -10.70 21.99 13.43
C SER A 39 -10.83 21.18 12.14
N GLY A 40 -11.27 19.94 12.20
CA GLY A 40 -11.18 18.97 11.12
C GLY A 40 -9.79 18.34 11.01
N GLU A 41 -9.68 17.21 10.34
CA GLU A 41 -8.40 16.53 10.09
C GLU A 41 -7.61 17.24 8.97
N LEU A 42 -6.28 17.02 8.96
CA LEU A 42 -5.34 17.78 8.13
C LEU A 42 -5.65 17.69 6.62
N MET A 43 -6.11 16.54 6.11
CA MET A 43 -6.40 16.37 4.67
C MET A 43 -7.51 17.29 4.17
N ARG A 44 -8.41 17.79 5.04
CA ARG A 44 -9.40 18.80 4.67
C ARG A 44 -8.77 20.09 4.17
N HIS A 45 -7.51 20.33 4.57
CA HIS A 45 -6.83 21.62 4.41
C HIS A 45 -5.66 21.58 3.43
N ILE A 46 -5.27 20.42 2.91
CA ILE A 46 -4.13 20.26 2.00
C ILE A 46 -4.55 20.45 0.54
N GLY A 47 -3.85 21.35 -0.17
CA GLY A 47 -4.05 21.60 -1.60
C GLY A 47 -5.18 22.59 -1.90
N ASN A 48 -5.65 22.58 -3.15
CA ASN A 48 -6.76 23.42 -3.60
C ASN A 48 -8.06 23.01 -2.91
N LYS A 49 -8.86 23.99 -2.53
CA LYS A 49 -10.12 23.77 -1.82
C LYS A 49 -11.31 24.24 -2.66
N LEU A 50 -12.39 23.50 -2.60
CA LEU A 50 -13.71 23.93 -3.03
C LEU A 50 -14.63 23.98 -1.81
N ASN A 51 -15.26 25.12 -1.56
CA ASN A 51 -16.10 25.33 -0.37
C ASN A 51 -15.39 24.97 0.96
N GLY A 52 -14.08 25.28 1.06
CA GLY A 52 -13.30 25.09 2.28
C GLY A 52 -12.73 23.69 2.51
N VAL A 53 -13.00 22.73 1.63
CA VAL A 53 -12.55 21.34 1.77
C VAL A 53 -11.74 20.89 0.54
N ALA A 54 -10.61 20.22 0.77
CA ALA A 54 -9.79 19.65 -0.30
C ALA A 54 -10.44 18.39 -0.91
N PRO A 55 -10.44 18.21 -2.25
CA PRO A 55 -10.99 17.03 -2.91
C PRO A 55 -10.40 15.71 -2.43
N ALA A 56 -9.12 15.71 -2.05
CA ALA A 56 -8.44 14.53 -1.51
C ALA A 56 -9.09 13.99 -0.21
N PHE A 57 -9.68 14.88 0.60
CA PHE A 57 -10.43 14.45 1.79
C PHE A 57 -11.62 13.57 1.40
N PHE A 58 -12.42 13.98 0.43
CA PHE A 58 -13.57 13.20 -0.04
C PHE A 58 -13.15 11.86 -0.64
N SER A 59 -12.04 11.87 -1.42
CA SER A 59 -11.51 10.65 -2.04
C SER A 59 -11.05 9.60 -1.02
N CYS A 60 -10.65 10.02 0.18
CA CYS A 60 -10.20 9.14 1.25
C CYS A 60 -11.28 8.81 2.30
N ASN A 61 -12.44 9.48 2.25
CA ASN A 61 -13.42 9.42 3.34
C ASN A 61 -14.87 9.22 2.88
N ARG A 62 -15.11 8.82 1.62
CA ARG A 62 -16.48 8.54 1.15
C ARG A 62 -17.13 7.44 1.99
N GLY A 63 -18.46 7.52 2.13
CA GLY A 63 -19.25 6.52 2.86
C GLY A 63 -19.13 6.58 4.37
N LYS A 64 -18.41 7.57 4.94
CA LYS A 64 -18.26 7.73 6.39
C LYS A 64 -19.21 8.80 6.94
N GLU A 65 -19.67 8.57 8.15
CA GLU A 65 -20.20 9.61 9.03
C GLU A 65 -19.03 10.33 9.71
N SER A 66 -19.23 11.58 10.14
CA SER A 66 -18.17 12.34 10.85
C SER A 66 -18.70 12.94 12.14
N ILE A 67 -17.88 12.90 13.18
CA ILE A 67 -18.08 13.61 14.43
C ILE A 67 -16.81 14.39 14.81
N ALA A 68 -16.97 15.65 15.18
CA ALA A 68 -15.88 16.48 15.69
C ALA A 68 -15.87 16.45 17.21
N LEU A 69 -14.78 15.99 17.82
CA LEU A 69 -14.60 15.89 19.26
C LEU A 69 -13.30 16.54 19.72
N ASP A 70 -13.38 17.32 20.79
CA ASP A 70 -12.17 17.71 21.52
C ASP A 70 -11.76 16.59 22.49
N LEU A 71 -10.84 15.73 22.05
CA LEU A 71 -10.33 14.63 22.87
C LEU A 71 -9.41 15.07 24.03
N LYS A 72 -9.19 16.38 24.21
CA LYS A 72 -8.54 16.92 25.40
C LYS A 72 -9.54 17.22 26.52
N SER A 73 -10.82 17.43 26.18
CA SER A 73 -11.89 17.64 27.16
C SER A 73 -12.39 16.32 27.72
N GLU A 74 -12.89 16.34 28.96
CA GLU A 74 -13.47 15.14 29.59
C GLU A 74 -14.78 14.72 28.90
N GLU A 75 -15.57 15.67 28.42
CA GLU A 75 -16.79 15.43 27.66
C GLU A 75 -16.49 14.72 26.32
N GLY A 76 -15.48 15.21 25.58
CA GLY A 76 -15.07 14.59 24.31
C GLY A 76 -14.54 13.18 24.50
N LYS A 77 -13.73 12.96 25.56
CA LYS A 77 -13.28 11.62 25.93
C LYS A 77 -14.46 10.70 26.30
N ALA A 78 -15.37 11.18 27.13
CA ALA A 78 -16.54 10.39 27.56
C ALA A 78 -17.43 9.97 26.37
N ILE A 79 -17.60 10.85 25.37
CA ILE A 79 -18.32 10.53 24.14
C ILE A 79 -17.58 9.43 23.35
N LEU A 80 -16.26 9.56 23.15
CA LEU A 80 -15.48 8.56 22.43
C LEU A 80 -15.52 7.19 23.13
N LEU A 81 -15.42 7.14 24.46
CA LEU A 81 -15.50 5.88 25.21
C LEU A 81 -16.86 5.19 25.08
N LYS A 82 -17.97 5.96 25.00
CA LYS A 82 -19.29 5.40 24.72
C LYS A 82 -19.35 4.79 23.31
N LEU A 83 -18.75 5.44 22.31
CA LEU A 83 -18.68 4.90 20.96
C LEU A 83 -17.84 3.62 20.91
N VAL A 84 -16.72 3.57 21.65
CA VAL A 84 -15.83 2.38 21.74
C VAL A 84 -16.56 1.18 22.33
N ALA A 85 -17.42 1.38 23.32
CA ALA A 85 -18.17 0.29 23.96
C ALA A 85 -19.07 -0.47 22.96
N GLU A 86 -19.48 0.19 21.87
CA GLU A 86 -20.34 -0.39 20.84
C GLU A 86 -19.62 -0.67 19.50
N ALA A 87 -18.32 -0.35 19.40
CA ALA A 87 -17.57 -0.50 18.17
C ALA A 87 -17.02 -1.92 18.01
N ASP A 88 -16.93 -2.37 16.78
CA ASP A 88 -16.25 -3.60 16.40
C ASP A 88 -14.76 -3.37 16.12
N VAL A 89 -14.43 -2.21 15.53
CA VAL A 89 -13.10 -1.86 15.07
C VAL A 89 -12.75 -0.43 15.47
N PHE A 90 -11.54 -0.24 15.98
CA PHE A 90 -10.97 1.07 16.27
C PHE A 90 -9.66 1.21 15.50
N ILE A 91 -9.57 2.19 14.60
CA ILE A 91 -8.40 2.41 13.74
C ILE A 91 -7.75 3.75 14.07
N GLN A 92 -6.45 3.74 14.31
CA GLN A 92 -5.66 4.96 14.56
C GLN A 92 -4.29 4.90 13.85
N ASN A 93 -3.76 6.07 13.49
CA ASN A 93 -2.41 6.22 12.93
C ASN A 93 -1.62 7.35 13.60
N PHE A 94 -1.82 7.53 14.89
CA PHE A 94 -1.00 8.42 15.71
C PHE A 94 0.41 7.85 15.88
N ARG A 95 1.35 8.72 16.21
CA ARG A 95 2.69 8.26 16.59
C ARG A 95 2.63 7.35 17.80
N PRO A 96 3.48 6.33 17.87
CA PRO A 96 3.54 5.44 19.02
C PRO A 96 3.62 6.21 20.34
N GLY A 97 2.81 5.82 21.30
CA GLY A 97 2.68 6.46 22.59
C GLY A 97 1.76 7.70 22.65
N ALA A 98 1.34 8.26 21.51
CA ALA A 98 0.49 9.46 21.53
C ALA A 98 -0.96 9.13 21.93
N ILE A 99 -1.54 8.10 21.36
CA ILE A 99 -2.92 7.67 21.64
C ILE A 99 -3.04 7.10 23.07
N GLU A 100 -1.99 6.46 23.56
CA GLU A 100 -1.89 5.95 24.94
C GLU A 100 -1.91 7.11 25.96
N ARG A 101 -1.17 8.19 25.70
CA ARG A 101 -1.17 9.40 26.56
C ARG A 101 -2.52 10.11 26.57
N MET A 102 -3.34 9.93 25.55
CA MET A 102 -4.71 10.46 25.49
C MET A 102 -5.71 9.58 26.24
N GLY A 103 -5.29 8.38 26.69
CA GLY A 103 -6.14 7.42 27.39
C GLY A 103 -6.85 6.41 26.49
N PHE A 104 -6.53 6.37 25.19
CA PHE A 104 -7.19 5.52 24.20
C PHE A 104 -6.24 4.43 23.64
N GLY A 105 -5.23 4.03 24.41
CA GLY A 105 -4.38 2.90 24.06
C GLY A 105 -5.14 1.58 24.10
N GLN A 106 -4.64 0.56 23.40
CA GLN A 106 -5.29 -0.73 23.27
C GLN A 106 -5.64 -1.36 24.63
N GLU A 107 -4.72 -1.35 25.59
CA GLU A 107 -4.95 -1.91 26.95
C GLU A 107 -6.08 -1.21 27.71
N ALA A 108 -6.27 0.08 27.48
CA ALA A 108 -7.36 0.83 28.09
C ALA A 108 -8.71 0.51 27.43
N LEU A 109 -8.75 0.46 26.09
CA LEU A 109 -9.96 0.22 25.35
C LEU A 109 -10.42 -1.24 25.41
N SER A 110 -9.51 -2.21 25.51
CA SER A 110 -9.90 -3.63 25.69
C SER A 110 -10.60 -3.91 27.02
N LYS A 111 -10.36 -3.11 28.07
CA LYS A 111 -11.12 -3.19 29.33
C LYS A 111 -12.58 -2.71 29.18
N ILE A 112 -12.86 -1.89 28.19
CA ILE A 112 -14.21 -1.37 27.89
C ILE A 112 -14.94 -2.31 26.93
N ASN A 113 -14.18 -2.86 25.96
CA ASN A 113 -14.70 -3.74 24.93
C ASN A 113 -13.67 -4.82 24.60
N GLU A 114 -13.82 -5.99 25.21
CA GLU A 114 -12.91 -7.14 25.04
C GLU A 114 -12.93 -7.72 23.62
N LYS A 115 -14.00 -7.43 22.85
CA LYS A 115 -14.17 -7.89 21.47
C LYS A 115 -13.63 -6.90 20.44
N LEU A 116 -13.10 -5.74 20.88
CA LEU A 116 -12.63 -4.70 20.01
C LEU A 116 -11.42 -5.15 19.19
N ILE A 117 -11.50 -4.97 17.87
CA ILE A 117 -10.34 -5.07 16.98
C ILE A 117 -9.67 -3.71 16.97
N TYR A 118 -8.50 -3.61 17.59
CA TYR A 118 -7.72 -2.39 17.67
C TYR A 118 -6.63 -2.37 16.61
N VAL A 119 -6.60 -1.33 15.77
CA VAL A 119 -5.64 -1.21 14.66
C VAL A 119 -4.73 -0.01 14.86
N SER A 120 -3.44 -0.28 14.91
CA SER A 120 -2.38 0.73 14.96
C SER A 120 -1.60 0.74 13.65
N ILE A 121 -1.59 1.87 12.95
CA ILE A 121 -0.78 2.08 11.75
C ILE A 121 0.32 3.08 12.07
N SER A 122 1.57 2.71 11.82
CA SER A 122 2.73 3.59 12.03
C SER A 122 3.74 3.47 10.89
N GLY A 123 4.67 4.41 10.78
CA GLY A 123 5.68 4.37 9.72
C GLY A 123 6.65 3.21 9.85
N PHE A 124 7.12 2.97 11.09
CA PHE A 124 8.23 2.03 11.36
C PHE A 124 7.92 1.02 12.47
N GLY A 125 6.64 0.83 12.80
CA GLY A 125 6.25 0.02 13.96
C GLY A 125 6.37 0.79 15.28
N ASP A 126 6.13 0.07 16.39
CA ASP A 126 6.14 0.61 17.76
C ASP A 126 7.48 0.41 18.48
N LYS A 127 8.45 -0.28 17.87
CA LYS A 127 9.77 -0.62 18.42
C LYS A 127 10.89 -0.23 17.47
N GLY A 128 12.12 -0.21 18.02
CA GLY A 128 13.32 0.08 17.27
C GLY A 128 13.67 1.57 17.16
N PRO A 129 14.82 1.89 16.55
CA PRO A 129 15.38 3.25 16.58
C PRO A 129 14.58 4.28 15.77
N TYR A 130 13.70 3.84 14.90
CA TYR A 130 12.90 4.70 14.04
C TYR A 130 11.44 4.84 14.48
N ALA A 131 11.00 4.13 15.52
CA ALA A 131 9.61 4.12 15.97
C ALA A 131 9.01 5.53 16.18
N GLN A 132 9.81 6.48 16.68
CA GLN A 132 9.38 7.86 16.93
C GLN A 132 9.65 8.83 15.77
N LYS A 133 10.27 8.38 14.67
CA LYS A 133 10.54 9.28 13.53
C LYS A 133 9.25 9.64 12.80
N ARG A 134 9.21 10.88 12.34
CA ARG A 134 8.15 11.36 11.43
C ARG A 134 8.36 10.75 10.05
N VAL A 135 7.28 10.33 9.45
CA VAL A 135 7.31 9.71 8.13
C VAL A 135 6.08 10.09 7.32
N TYR A 136 6.28 10.17 6.03
CA TYR A 136 5.27 10.22 5.01
C TYR A 136 5.65 9.24 3.90
N ASP A 137 4.72 8.93 3.02
CA ASP A 137 4.87 8.01 1.90
C ASP A 137 6.23 8.08 1.18
N PRO A 138 6.76 9.26 0.74
CA PRO A 138 8.04 9.32 0.03
C PRO A 138 9.23 8.76 0.81
N VAL A 139 9.23 8.92 2.13
CA VAL A 139 10.30 8.39 3.00
C VAL A 139 10.23 6.87 3.06
N ILE A 140 9.03 6.30 3.13
CA ILE A 140 8.84 4.85 3.09
C ILE A 140 9.22 4.29 1.73
N GLN A 141 8.84 4.94 0.63
CA GLN A 141 9.28 4.52 -0.71
C GLN A 141 10.81 4.44 -0.81
N ALA A 142 11.50 5.44 -0.28
CA ALA A 142 12.97 5.46 -0.31
C ALA A 142 13.58 4.34 0.56
N LEU A 143 13.11 4.18 1.79
CA LEU A 143 13.69 3.23 2.75
C LEU A 143 13.33 1.76 2.45
N SER A 144 12.24 1.52 1.75
CA SER A 144 11.83 0.16 1.34
C SER A 144 12.56 -0.37 0.10
N GLY A 145 13.41 0.45 -0.55
CA GLY A 145 14.05 0.09 -1.82
C GLY A 145 13.15 0.31 -3.05
N ALA A 146 11.90 0.75 -2.89
CA ALA A 146 10.98 1.00 -3.99
C ALA A 146 11.54 1.99 -5.03
N THR A 147 12.30 2.99 -4.57
CA THR A 147 12.92 3.99 -5.43
C THR A 147 14.06 3.44 -6.27
N ASP A 148 14.75 2.41 -5.78
CA ASP A 148 15.81 1.71 -6.52
C ASP A 148 15.21 0.82 -7.62
N ILE A 149 14.13 0.10 -7.29
CA ILE A 149 13.36 -0.68 -8.28
C ILE A 149 12.88 0.21 -9.44
N GLN A 150 12.55 1.48 -9.16
CA GLN A 150 12.11 2.49 -10.14
C GLN A 150 13.25 3.35 -10.69
N ALA A 151 14.51 2.98 -10.46
CA ALA A 151 15.65 3.77 -10.92
C ALA A 151 15.68 3.90 -12.45
N ASP A 152 16.02 5.10 -12.92
CA ASP A 152 16.37 5.33 -14.33
C ASP A 152 17.67 4.59 -14.65
N ARG A 153 17.59 3.65 -15.56
CA ARG A 153 18.71 2.75 -15.85
C ARG A 153 19.87 3.40 -16.57
N ALA A 154 19.61 4.43 -17.35
CA ALA A 154 20.65 5.12 -18.09
C ALA A 154 21.51 5.99 -17.17
N SER A 155 20.88 6.65 -16.20
CA SER A 155 21.56 7.55 -15.26
C SER A 155 21.82 6.94 -13.89
N GLY A 156 21.20 5.79 -13.55
CA GLY A 156 21.21 5.21 -12.21
C GLY A 156 20.46 6.04 -11.16
N ARG A 157 19.69 7.05 -11.57
CA ARG A 157 18.96 7.92 -10.66
C ARG A 157 17.76 7.19 -10.04
N PRO A 158 17.66 7.06 -8.70
CA PRO A 158 16.48 6.51 -8.06
C PRO A 158 15.20 7.27 -8.46
N GLY A 159 14.11 6.55 -8.68
CA GLY A 159 12.82 7.12 -9.08
C GLY A 159 11.73 6.80 -8.07
N MET A 160 10.84 7.77 -7.79
CA MET A 160 9.65 7.51 -6.99
C MET A 160 8.50 7.06 -7.86
N PHE A 161 7.66 6.16 -7.35
CA PHE A 161 6.31 6.02 -7.85
C PHE A 161 5.61 7.37 -7.74
N ARG A 162 4.98 7.82 -8.83
CA ARG A 162 4.28 9.12 -8.87
C ARG A 162 2.90 9.07 -8.20
N ILE A 163 2.68 8.10 -7.34
CA ILE A 163 1.51 7.92 -6.50
C ILE A 163 1.98 7.61 -5.07
N ILE A 164 1.16 7.88 -4.09
CA ILE A 164 1.43 7.54 -2.68
C ILE A 164 1.22 6.04 -2.45
N ILE A 165 2.13 5.23 -2.99
CA ILE A 165 2.02 3.76 -3.04
C ILE A 165 2.10 3.13 -1.65
N ALA A 166 2.98 3.64 -0.78
CA ALA A 166 3.18 3.10 0.56
C ALA A 166 1.92 3.26 1.42
N ASP A 167 1.29 4.43 1.36
CA ASP A 167 0.00 4.66 2.02
C ASP A 167 -1.08 3.71 1.51
N LYS A 168 -1.19 3.53 0.19
CA LYS A 168 -2.23 2.68 -0.43
C LYS A 168 -2.05 1.20 -0.14
N VAL A 169 -0.82 0.70 -0.23
CA VAL A 169 -0.51 -0.70 0.11
C VAL A 169 -0.80 -0.95 1.59
N THR A 170 -0.41 -0.02 2.46
CA THR A 170 -0.75 -0.09 3.89
C THR A 170 -2.25 -0.09 4.13
N SER A 171 -3.01 0.72 3.39
CA SER A 171 -4.48 0.74 3.49
C SER A 171 -5.12 -0.59 3.13
N LEU A 172 -4.67 -1.20 2.01
CA LEU A 172 -5.13 -2.52 1.57
C LEU A 172 -4.82 -3.59 2.61
N THR A 173 -3.60 -3.60 3.12
CA THR A 173 -3.16 -4.54 4.16
C THR A 173 -3.96 -4.36 5.45
N ALA A 174 -4.24 -3.10 5.85
CA ALA A 174 -5.05 -2.83 7.03
C ALA A 174 -6.49 -3.32 6.87
N ALA A 175 -7.14 -3.05 5.73
CA ALA A 175 -8.50 -3.50 5.47
C ALA A 175 -8.58 -5.03 5.43
N GLN A 176 -7.61 -5.70 4.79
CA GLN A 176 -7.51 -7.15 4.76
C GLN A 176 -7.31 -7.73 6.18
N ALA A 177 -6.40 -7.16 6.98
CA ALA A 177 -6.14 -7.62 8.33
C ALA A 177 -7.36 -7.44 9.25
N VAL A 178 -8.11 -6.33 9.11
CA VAL A 178 -9.37 -6.12 9.82
C VAL A 178 -10.40 -7.19 9.47
N SER A 179 -10.61 -7.47 8.17
CA SER A 179 -11.56 -8.50 7.72
C SER A 179 -11.19 -9.87 8.26
N THR A 180 -9.89 -10.21 8.29
CA THR A 180 -9.37 -11.46 8.85
C THR A 180 -9.60 -11.53 10.37
N ALA A 181 -9.36 -10.43 11.09
CA ALA A 181 -9.55 -10.37 12.53
C ALA A 181 -11.03 -10.45 12.92
N LEU A 182 -11.92 -9.84 12.15
CA LEU A 182 -13.38 -9.98 12.32
C LEU A 182 -13.80 -11.45 12.17
N TYR A 183 -13.31 -12.13 11.14
CA TYR A 183 -13.58 -13.56 10.95
C TYR A 183 -13.01 -14.43 12.08
N ALA A 184 -11.79 -14.13 12.56
CA ALA A 184 -11.21 -14.83 13.70
C ALA A 184 -12.01 -14.63 14.98
N ARG A 185 -12.51 -13.40 15.22
CA ARG A 185 -13.35 -13.05 16.36
C ARG A 185 -14.66 -13.81 16.38
N GLU A 186 -15.29 -14.07 15.23
CA GLU A 186 -16.51 -14.91 15.16
C GLU A 186 -16.29 -16.32 15.72
N LYS A 187 -15.06 -16.80 15.69
CA LYS A 187 -14.70 -18.14 16.21
C LYS A 187 -14.23 -18.09 17.66
N SER A 188 -13.42 -17.11 18.03
CA SER A 188 -12.80 -17.01 19.35
C SER A 188 -13.65 -16.25 20.37
N GLY A 189 -14.48 -15.32 19.90
CA GLY A 189 -15.18 -14.36 20.73
C GLY A 189 -14.31 -13.22 21.25
N GLU A 190 -13.02 -13.17 20.89
CA GLU A 190 -12.02 -12.25 21.42
C GLU A 190 -11.61 -11.20 20.37
N GLY A 191 -11.38 -9.96 20.84
CA GLY A 191 -10.76 -8.90 20.04
C GLY A 191 -9.27 -9.14 19.80
N GLN A 192 -8.68 -8.32 18.92
CA GLN A 192 -7.26 -8.42 18.56
C GLN A 192 -6.62 -7.05 18.44
N HIS A 193 -5.30 -6.98 18.65
CA HIS A 193 -4.50 -5.80 18.33
C HIS A 193 -3.69 -6.04 17.03
N ILE A 194 -4.08 -5.37 15.97
CA ILE A 194 -3.38 -5.35 14.69
C ILE A 194 -2.37 -4.19 14.72
N ARG A 195 -1.10 -4.51 14.54
CA ARG A 195 -0.01 -3.53 14.44
C ARG A 195 0.58 -3.57 13.04
N LEU A 196 0.53 -2.45 12.33
CA LEU A 196 1.06 -2.32 10.98
C LEU A 196 2.17 -1.27 10.93
N SER A 197 3.28 -1.65 10.33
CA SER A 197 4.37 -0.77 9.92
C SER A 197 4.26 -0.55 8.41
N MET A 198 4.26 0.71 7.98
CA MET A 198 4.26 1.05 6.55
C MET A 198 5.51 0.49 5.86
N LEU A 199 6.67 0.54 6.54
CA LEU A 199 7.91 0.00 6.00
C LEU A 199 7.83 -1.52 5.79
N ASP A 200 7.40 -2.27 6.80
CA ASP A 200 7.29 -3.73 6.70
C ASP A 200 6.25 -4.14 5.64
N THR A 201 5.15 -3.40 5.54
CA THR A 201 4.12 -3.61 4.53
C THR A 201 4.67 -3.42 3.12
N MET A 202 5.48 -2.39 2.90
CA MET A 202 6.12 -2.15 1.60
C MET A 202 7.19 -3.19 1.29
N LEU A 203 8.02 -3.56 2.27
CA LEU A 203 9.01 -4.64 2.09
C LEU A 203 8.33 -5.96 1.72
N ALA A 204 7.24 -6.32 2.40
CA ALA A 204 6.47 -7.52 2.08
C ALA A 204 5.85 -7.46 0.67
N PHE A 205 5.36 -6.29 0.25
CA PHE A 205 4.76 -6.10 -1.06
C PHE A 205 5.76 -6.24 -2.20
N PHE A 206 6.97 -5.69 -2.04
CA PHE A 206 8.04 -5.78 -3.04
C PHE A 206 8.99 -6.97 -2.84
N TRP A 207 8.68 -7.88 -1.91
CA TRP A 207 9.56 -8.98 -1.60
C TRP A 207 9.93 -9.86 -2.82
N PRO A 208 8.98 -10.23 -3.69
CA PRO A 208 9.30 -11.03 -4.88
C PRO A 208 10.31 -10.36 -5.81
N GLU A 209 10.16 -9.06 -6.06
CA GLU A 209 11.05 -8.30 -6.95
C GLU A 209 12.37 -7.93 -6.27
N GLY A 210 12.31 -7.45 -5.04
CA GLY A 210 13.46 -6.96 -4.30
C GLY A 210 14.39 -8.06 -3.79
N MET A 211 13.84 -9.23 -3.48
CA MET A 211 14.60 -10.33 -2.87
C MET A 211 14.94 -11.48 -3.82
N ALA A 212 14.40 -11.48 -5.05
CA ALA A 212 14.60 -12.57 -6.00
C ALA A 212 16.09 -12.92 -6.21
N GLY A 213 16.95 -11.90 -6.32
CA GLY A 213 18.40 -12.09 -6.47
C GLY A 213 19.17 -12.31 -5.17
N LEU A 214 18.52 -12.22 -4.01
CA LEU A 214 19.11 -12.37 -2.69
C LEU A 214 18.59 -13.60 -1.94
N THR A 215 17.76 -14.42 -2.59
CA THR A 215 17.10 -15.58 -1.95
C THR A 215 18.06 -16.71 -1.65
N TYR A 216 19.09 -16.88 -2.49
CA TYR A 216 20.12 -17.91 -2.33
C TYR A 216 21.41 -17.26 -1.84
N ALA A 217 21.97 -17.80 -0.75
CA ALA A 217 23.16 -17.25 -0.11
C ALA A 217 24.48 -17.62 -0.82
N GLU A 218 24.48 -18.65 -1.65
CA GLU A 218 25.69 -19.25 -2.25
C GLU A 218 25.88 -18.89 -3.74
N ASP A 219 24.88 -18.32 -4.39
CA ASP A 219 24.93 -17.98 -5.80
C ASP A 219 25.00 -16.48 -5.99
N GLU A 220 26.00 -16.04 -6.75
CA GLU A 220 26.09 -14.65 -7.22
C GLU A 220 25.07 -14.40 -8.34
N PHE A 221 23.80 -14.21 -7.96
CA PHE A 221 22.81 -13.69 -8.89
C PHE A 221 23.05 -12.19 -9.09
N ASP A 222 23.29 -11.79 -10.32
CA ASP A 222 23.33 -10.38 -10.67
C ASP A 222 21.90 -9.81 -10.62
N VAL A 223 21.55 -9.23 -9.47
CA VAL A 223 20.24 -8.59 -9.21
C VAL A 223 19.91 -7.53 -10.27
N ASN A 224 20.93 -6.85 -10.82
CA ASN A 224 20.74 -5.82 -11.84
C ASN A 224 20.22 -6.38 -13.17
N LYS A 225 20.46 -7.64 -13.45
CA LYS A 225 19.92 -8.31 -14.64
C LYS A 225 18.43 -8.63 -14.52
N LEU A 226 17.94 -8.90 -13.30
CA LEU A 226 16.53 -9.19 -13.05
C LEU A 226 15.68 -7.92 -12.94
N GLN A 227 16.23 -6.86 -12.39
CA GLN A 227 15.58 -5.57 -12.33
C GLN A 227 15.42 -4.98 -13.74
N GLY A 228 14.18 -4.64 -14.14
CA GLY A 228 13.89 -4.01 -15.43
C GLY A 228 13.43 -4.94 -16.54
N THR A 229 13.24 -6.20 -16.25
CA THR A 229 12.48 -7.09 -17.14
C THR A 229 11.02 -6.65 -17.27
N GLN A 230 10.52 -5.90 -16.30
CA GLN A 230 9.12 -5.47 -16.18
C GLN A 230 8.77 -4.20 -16.97
N ASP A 231 9.76 -3.39 -17.38
CA ASP A 231 9.50 -2.24 -18.24
C ASP A 231 9.41 -2.68 -19.70
N LEU A 232 8.18 -2.81 -20.19
CA LEU A 232 7.83 -3.31 -21.51
C LEU A 232 7.11 -2.25 -22.35
N ILE A 233 7.46 -0.97 -22.16
CA ILE A 233 6.93 0.13 -22.94
C ILE A 233 7.89 0.44 -24.10
N TYR A 234 7.36 0.43 -25.31
CA TYR A 234 8.09 0.67 -26.55
C TYR A 234 7.49 1.84 -27.31
N ALA A 235 8.38 2.69 -27.86
CA ALA A 235 7.94 3.78 -28.74
C ALA A 235 7.65 3.24 -30.14
N THR A 236 6.51 3.65 -30.73
CA THR A 236 6.17 3.51 -32.13
C THR A 236 6.50 4.82 -32.87
N LYS A 237 6.10 4.96 -34.13
CA LYS A 237 6.30 6.22 -34.90
C LYS A 237 5.60 7.42 -34.26
N ASP A 238 4.46 7.23 -33.62
CA ASP A 238 3.61 8.32 -33.15
C ASP A 238 3.17 8.17 -31.68
N ARG A 239 3.36 6.99 -31.06
CA ARG A 239 2.81 6.66 -29.73
C ARG A 239 3.72 5.70 -28.95
N TYR A 240 3.12 5.06 -27.96
CA TYR A 240 3.76 4.01 -27.16
C TYR A 240 2.83 2.79 -27.08
N ILE A 241 3.42 1.61 -27.10
CA ILE A 241 2.72 0.36 -26.82
C ILE A 241 3.43 -0.42 -25.73
N THR A 242 2.74 -1.35 -25.10
CA THR A 242 3.34 -2.38 -24.26
C THR A 242 3.29 -3.70 -25.02
N ALA A 243 4.41 -4.43 -25.02
CA ALA A 243 4.51 -5.74 -25.63
C ALA A 243 5.43 -6.63 -24.78
N GLY A 244 5.06 -7.89 -24.62
CA GLY A 244 5.87 -8.87 -23.87
C GLY A 244 5.45 -10.29 -24.20
N ALA A 245 6.35 -11.23 -23.96
CA ALA A 245 6.12 -12.65 -24.09
C ALA A 245 6.74 -13.36 -22.88
N VAL A 246 5.95 -14.20 -22.22
CA VAL A 246 6.37 -15.01 -21.06
C VAL A 246 6.65 -16.44 -21.50
N SER A 247 5.69 -17.08 -22.17
CA SER A 247 5.83 -18.45 -22.69
C SER A 247 6.62 -18.51 -24.00
N ASP A 248 7.11 -19.70 -24.36
CA ASP A 248 7.83 -19.89 -25.61
C ASP A 248 6.90 -19.68 -26.83
N SER A 249 5.64 -20.09 -26.75
CA SER A 249 4.66 -19.85 -27.79
C SER A 249 4.35 -18.36 -28.01
N GLU A 250 4.27 -17.56 -26.95
CA GLU A 250 4.11 -16.10 -27.02
C GLU A 250 5.33 -15.44 -27.65
N TRP A 251 6.53 -15.89 -27.26
CA TRP A 251 7.77 -15.40 -27.85
C TRP A 251 7.82 -15.68 -29.37
N GLN A 252 7.51 -16.89 -29.78
CA GLN A 252 7.42 -17.24 -31.20
C GLN A 252 6.39 -16.37 -31.94
N GLY A 253 5.21 -16.14 -31.33
CA GLY A 253 4.19 -15.24 -31.86
C GLY A 253 4.70 -13.80 -32.02
N MET A 254 5.41 -13.30 -31.02
CA MET A 254 6.02 -11.98 -31.03
C MET A 254 7.10 -11.85 -32.11
N CYS A 255 7.98 -12.85 -32.26
CA CYS A 255 8.99 -12.87 -33.31
C CYS A 255 8.36 -12.81 -34.72
N ARG A 256 7.28 -13.57 -34.96
CA ARG A 256 6.54 -13.50 -36.25
C ARG A 256 5.91 -12.13 -36.47
N ALA A 257 5.31 -11.54 -35.43
CA ALA A 257 4.71 -10.20 -35.53
C ALA A 257 5.75 -9.13 -35.85
N LEU A 258 6.94 -9.23 -35.26
CA LEU A 258 8.09 -8.36 -35.51
C LEU A 258 8.82 -8.64 -36.82
N LYS A 259 8.48 -9.73 -37.55
CA LYS A 259 9.18 -10.25 -38.75
C LYS A 259 10.64 -10.62 -38.44
N ARG A 260 10.88 -11.10 -37.24
CA ARG A 260 12.18 -11.53 -36.71
C ARG A 260 12.11 -13.02 -36.31
N GLU A 261 11.71 -13.88 -37.27
CA GLU A 261 11.63 -15.33 -37.05
C GLU A 261 13.01 -15.96 -36.74
N ASP A 262 14.10 -15.29 -37.13
CA ASP A 262 15.46 -15.62 -36.77
C ASP A 262 15.71 -15.71 -35.26
N LEU A 263 14.93 -15.00 -34.46
CA LEU A 263 15.05 -14.98 -33.00
C LEU A 263 14.33 -16.16 -32.31
N ILE A 264 13.57 -16.97 -33.05
CA ILE A 264 12.82 -18.10 -32.46
C ILE A 264 13.79 -19.17 -31.98
N ASP A 265 14.78 -19.48 -32.82
CA ASP A 265 15.79 -20.53 -32.55
C ASP A 265 17.10 -19.96 -32.01
N ASP A 266 17.19 -18.66 -31.78
CA ASP A 266 18.38 -18.01 -31.22
C ASP A 266 18.62 -18.50 -29.78
N GLU A 267 19.79 -19.05 -29.51
CA GLU A 267 20.16 -19.64 -28.21
C GLU A 267 19.99 -18.67 -27.03
N ARG A 268 20.06 -17.36 -27.29
CA ARG A 268 19.86 -16.32 -26.28
C ARG A 268 18.39 -16.19 -25.86
N PHE A 269 17.44 -16.58 -26.74
CA PHE A 269 16.00 -16.26 -26.55
C PHE A 269 15.06 -17.46 -26.71
N ASN A 270 15.55 -18.61 -27.17
CA ASN A 270 14.73 -19.80 -27.50
C ASN A 270 14.05 -20.47 -26.30
N ASN A 271 14.36 -20.04 -25.09
CA ASN A 271 13.72 -20.53 -23.85
C ASN A 271 13.54 -19.40 -22.83
N ALA A 272 12.69 -19.64 -21.84
CA ALA A 272 12.33 -18.64 -20.83
C ALA A 272 13.54 -18.13 -20.02
N HIS A 273 14.46 -19.01 -19.64
CA HIS A 273 15.68 -18.63 -18.91
C HIS A 273 16.56 -17.72 -19.75
N GLY A 274 16.85 -18.09 -20.99
CA GLY A 274 17.66 -17.28 -21.89
C GLY A 274 17.06 -15.88 -22.10
N ARG A 275 15.75 -15.78 -22.26
CA ARG A 275 15.03 -14.50 -22.38
C ARG A 275 15.13 -13.61 -21.14
N VAL A 276 15.26 -14.18 -19.96
CA VAL A 276 15.46 -13.44 -18.71
C VAL A 276 16.92 -12.97 -18.59
N VAL A 277 17.87 -13.85 -18.79
CA VAL A 277 19.31 -13.54 -18.71
C VAL A 277 19.70 -12.48 -19.74
N ASN A 278 19.16 -12.54 -20.96
CA ASN A 278 19.43 -11.60 -22.05
C ASN A 278 18.34 -10.53 -22.20
N ALA A 279 17.64 -10.18 -21.13
CA ALA A 279 16.47 -9.29 -21.17
C ALA A 279 16.75 -7.92 -21.80
N GLN A 280 17.90 -7.31 -21.53
CA GLN A 280 18.25 -5.98 -22.07
C GLN A 280 18.43 -6.03 -23.59
N GLU A 281 19.16 -7.04 -24.10
CA GLU A 281 19.37 -7.21 -25.53
C GLU A 281 18.06 -7.53 -26.25
N ARG A 282 17.26 -8.45 -25.71
CA ARG A 282 15.92 -8.75 -26.20
C ARG A 282 15.04 -7.49 -26.30
N LYS A 283 15.03 -6.65 -25.25
CA LYS A 283 14.29 -5.38 -25.23
C LYS A 283 14.78 -4.40 -26.27
N SER A 284 16.09 -4.27 -26.44
CA SER A 284 16.66 -3.39 -27.46
C SER A 284 16.25 -3.80 -28.86
N ILE A 285 16.35 -5.09 -29.20
CA ILE A 285 15.93 -5.62 -30.50
C ILE A 285 14.41 -5.37 -30.70
N THR A 286 13.61 -5.68 -29.68
CA THR A 286 12.15 -5.45 -29.73
C THR A 286 11.82 -3.98 -29.95
N ALA A 287 12.53 -3.07 -29.26
CA ALA A 287 12.32 -1.63 -29.40
C ALA A 287 12.64 -1.09 -30.80
N GLU A 288 13.72 -1.59 -31.41
CA GLU A 288 14.11 -1.20 -32.77
C GLU A 288 13.06 -1.60 -33.80
N GLU A 289 12.51 -2.82 -33.70
CA GLU A 289 11.49 -3.30 -34.63
C GLU A 289 10.14 -2.59 -34.42
N ILE A 290 9.72 -2.40 -33.17
CA ILE A 290 8.46 -1.72 -32.85
C ILE A 290 8.49 -0.24 -33.25
N LYS A 291 9.63 0.41 -33.20
CA LYS A 291 9.81 1.80 -33.60
C LYS A 291 9.40 2.08 -35.05
N GLN A 292 9.34 1.04 -35.88
CA GLN A 292 8.95 1.14 -37.30
C GLN A 292 7.41 1.04 -37.51
N TRP A 293 6.66 0.78 -36.51
CA TRP A 293 5.21 0.60 -36.56
C TRP A 293 4.42 1.91 -36.53
#